data_36fe619793cfe77a75384f236ad05208
#
_entry.id   36fe619793cfe77a75384f236ad05208
#
_cell.length_a   1.000
_cell.length_b   1.000
_cell.length_c   1.000
_cell.angle_alpha   90.00
_cell.angle_beta   90.00
_cell.angle_gamma   90.00
#
_symmetry.space_group_name_H-M   'P 1'
#
loop_
_entity.id
_entity.type
_entity.pdbx_description
1 polymer ?
#
loop_
_entity_poly.entity_id
_entity_poly.type
_entity_poly.pdbx_seq_one_letter_code
_entity_poly.pdbx_strand_id
1 'polypeptide(L)'
;WLDKVKALDSKAGYSALVVEAAKMGINGPFGGYVGQDDKKPTNYIFTIYQGGTGLPDRDMYLLDNPKMASIRTAYVAHLARMLELAGEDNGAARAAAVMDLETQIAKVQWTREDASDAVKGYNKFTLAQTAQFSSPTLDMPAMLKAISPKITEVLIGQPSAVKGTADILDKAPLGVLKDQMLLRSLGGLANYLPDSVADENFAFYGTTLQGTPQREERWKRAVGFT
;
A
#
# COMPACT_ATOMS: atom_id res chain seq x y z
N TRP A 1 -16.76 4.09 -4.75
CA TRP A 1 -15.67 3.61 -3.91
C TRP A 1 -15.16 4.70 -2.96
N LEU A 2 -14.78 5.85 -3.46
CA LEU A 2 -14.27 6.94 -2.61
C LEU A 2 -15.27 7.35 -1.53
N ASP A 3 -16.56 7.42 -1.84
CA ASP A 3 -17.62 7.70 -0.88
C ASP A 3 -17.70 6.64 0.22
N LYS A 4 -17.45 5.37 -0.13
CA LYS A 4 -17.38 4.28 0.83
C LYS A 4 -16.19 4.41 1.79
N VAL A 5 -15.03 4.84 1.29
CA VAL A 5 -13.87 5.15 2.13
C VAL A 5 -14.18 6.33 3.06
N LYS A 6 -14.80 7.39 2.53
CA LYS A 6 -15.20 8.57 3.30
C LYS A 6 -16.25 8.26 4.37
N ALA A 7 -17.16 7.32 4.09
CA ALA A 7 -18.21 6.90 5.01
C ALA A 7 -17.75 5.98 6.13
N LEU A 8 -16.49 5.50 6.12
CA LEU A 8 -15.95 4.66 7.20
C LEU A 8 -15.99 5.44 8.53
N ASP A 9 -16.76 4.95 9.50
CA ASP A 9 -17.00 5.59 10.79
C ASP A 9 -16.24 4.95 11.96
N SER A 10 -15.70 3.75 11.74
CA SER A 10 -14.95 3.01 12.76
C SER A 10 -13.86 2.13 12.15
N LYS A 11 -12.84 1.82 12.94
CA LYS A 11 -11.76 0.93 12.51
C LYS A 11 -12.22 -0.51 12.27
N ALA A 12 -13.33 -0.93 12.86
CA ALA A 12 -13.89 -2.27 12.66
C ALA A 12 -14.21 -2.57 11.18
N GLY A 13 -14.59 -1.55 10.41
CA GLY A 13 -14.83 -1.69 8.97
C GLY A 13 -13.58 -1.66 8.08
N TYR A 14 -12.42 -1.30 8.62
CA TYR A 14 -11.20 -1.07 7.84
C TYR A 14 -10.71 -2.32 7.12
N SER A 15 -10.69 -3.48 7.79
CA SER A 15 -10.29 -4.77 7.19
C SER A 15 -11.08 -5.12 5.93
N ALA A 16 -12.39 -4.89 5.96
CA ALA A 16 -13.27 -5.16 4.82
C ALA A 16 -12.94 -4.23 3.64
N LEU A 17 -12.69 -2.94 3.91
CA LEU A 17 -12.27 -2.00 2.88
C LEU A 17 -10.91 -2.35 2.29
N VAL A 18 -9.93 -2.80 3.09
CA VAL A 18 -8.63 -3.27 2.58
C VAL A 18 -8.79 -4.43 1.61
N VAL A 19 -9.65 -5.40 1.91
CA VAL A 19 -9.92 -6.54 1.01
C VAL A 19 -10.60 -6.08 -0.28
N GLU A 20 -11.55 -5.17 -0.17
CA GLU A 20 -12.25 -4.63 -1.35
C GLU A 20 -11.30 -3.82 -2.25
N ALA A 21 -10.44 -2.99 -1.65
CA ALA A 21 -9.38 -2.27 -2.35
C ALA A 21 -8.43 -3.23 -3.10
N ALA A 22 -8.00 -4.30 -2.44
CA ALA A 22 -7.13 -5.31 -3.04
C ALA A 22 -7.78 -5.99 -4.26
N LYS A 23 -9.10 -6.29 -4.21
CA LYS A 23 -9.86 -6.84 -5.33
C LYS A 23 -9.98 -5.87 -6.51
N MET A 24 -9.84 -4.58 -6.26
CA MET A 24 -9.82 -3.52 -7.29
C MET A 24 -8.41 -3.22 -7.80
N GLY A 25 -7.37 -3.92 -7.33
CA GLY A 25 -5.98 -3.65 -7.66
C GLY A 25 -5.38 -2.43 -6.96
N ILE A 26 -6.05 -1.93 -5.92
CA ILE A 26 -5.56 -0.81 -5.11
C ILE A 26 -4.62 -1.37 -4.03
N ASN A 27 -3.42 -0.82 -3.95
CA ASN A 27 -2.42 -1.23 -2.96
C ASN A 27 -2.89 -0.90 -1.53
N GLY A 28 -2.91 -1.92 -0.68
CA GLY A 28 -3.25 -1.82 0.74
C GLY A 28 -2.02 -1.76 1.65
N PRO A 29 -2.21 -2.05 2.94
CA PRO A 29 -1.13 -2.09 3.92
C PRO A 29 -0.11 -3.22 3.67
N PHE A 30 -0.52 -4.25 2.94
CA PHE A 30 0.32 -5.38 2.54
C PHE A 30 0.17 -5.62 1.05
N GLY A 31 1.25 -6.07 0.41
CA GLY A 31 1.16 -6.65 -0.92
C GLY A 31 0.81 -8.14 -0.84
N GLY A 32 0.25 -8.68 -1.91
CA GLY A 32 -0.06 -10.10 -1.99
C GLY A 32 -0.21 -10.58 -3.43
N TYR A 33 0.17 -11.83 -3.64
CA TYR A 33 -0.01 -12.51 -4.93
C TYR A 33 -0.18 -14.01 -4.74
N VAL A 34 -0.69 -14.68 -5.76
CA VAL A 34 -0.72 -16.14 -5.85
C VAL A 34 0.43 -16.59 -6.72
N GLY A 35 1.31 -17.40 -6.17
CA GLY A 35 2.47 -17.97 -6.88
C GLY A 35 2.64 -19.45 -6.56
N GLN A 36 3.61 -20.10 -7.23
CA GLN A 36 4.03 -21.44 -6.89
C GLN A 36 4.72 -21.44 -5.53
N ASP A 37 4.49 -22.49 -4.74
CA ASP A 37 5.21 -22.70 -3.49
C ASP A 37 6.63 -23.18 -3.79
N ASP A 38 7.65 -22.40 -3.43
CA ASP A 38 9.05 -22.68 -3.75
C ASP A 38 9.55 -24.06 -3.24
N LYS A 39 8.94 -24.58 -2.17
CA LYS A 39 9.27 -25.92 -1.62
C LYS A 39 8.33 -27.03 -2.11
N LYS A 40 7.22 -26.67 -2.75
CA LYS A 40 6.25 -27.60 -3.37
C LYS A 40 5.73 -27.06 -4.68
N PRO A 41 6.53 -27.05 -5.75
CA PRO A 41 6.22 -26.35 -7.03
C PRO A 41 4.93 -26.80 -7.71
N THR A 42 4.37 -27.93 -7.33
CA THR A 42 3.06 -28.40 -7.82
C THR A 42 1.88 -27.69 -7.17
N ASN A 43 2.12 -26.91 -6.11
CA ASN A 43 1.09 -26.22 -5.36
C ASN A 43 1.20 -24.71 -5.60
N TYR A 44 0.04 -24.06 -5.68
CA TYR A 44 -0.06 -22.60 -5.61
C TYR A 44 -0.35 -22.19 -4.18
N ILE A 45 0.26 -21.09 -3.75
CA ILE A 45 0.09 -20.52 -2.42
C ILE A 45 -0.08 -19.00 -2.49
N PHE A 46 -0.88 -18.43 -1.60
CA PHE A 46 -0.99 -16.98 -1.47
C PHE A 46 0.17 -16.47 -0.63
N THR A 47 0.92 -15.52 -1.17
CA THR A 47 2.06 -14.89 -0.50
C THR A 47 1.71 -13.47 -0.12
N ILE A 48 1.98 -13.11 1.14
CA ILE A 48 1.87 -11.76 1.69
C ILE A 48 3.28 -11.20 1.85
N TYR A 49 3.47 -9.93 1.50
CA TYR A 49 4.72 -9.22 1.71
C TYR A 49 4.48 -7.81 2.25
N GLN A 50 5.52 -7.22 2.83
CA GLN A 50 5.47 -5.88 3.38
C GLN A 50 5.03 -4.85 2.35
N GLY A 51 4.25 -3.86 2.79
CA GLY A 51 3.69 -2.80 1.96
C GLY A 51 3.28 -1.61 2.82
N GLY A 52 2.29 -0.86 2.36
CA GLY A 52 1.72 0.24 3.15
C GLY A 52 2.44 1.58 2.99
N THR A 53 3.44 1.68 2.12
CA THR A 53 4.16 2.93 1.81
C THR A 53 3.88 3.38 0.37
N GLY A 54 3.89 4.69 0.08
CA GLY A 54 3.67 5.25 -1.25
C GLY A 54 4.95 5.46 -2.04
N LEU A 55 6.04 5.76 -1.35
CA LEU A 55 7.35 5.74 -1.97
C LEU A 55 7.82 4.28 -2.13
N PRO A 56 8.53 3.96 -3.22
CA PRO A 56 8.88 2.59 -3.59
C PRO A 56 9.79 1.85 -2.60
N ASP A 57 10.55 2.57 -1.80
CA ASP A 57 11.54 1.98 -0.89
C ASP A 57 11.49 2.67 0.48
N ARG A 58 11.64 1.86 1.55
CA ARG A 58 11.70 2.35 2.93
C ARG A 58 12.81 3.38 3.15
N ASP A 59 13.91 3.25 2.44
CA ASP A 59 15.06 4.14 2.57
C ASP A 59 14.76 5.56 2.09
N MET A 60 13.78 5.75 1.21
CA MET A 60 13.31 7.07 0.82
C MET A 60 12.65 7.83 1.98
N TYR A 61 12.11 7.12 2.97
CA TYR A 61 11.58 7.70 4.21
C TYR A 61 12.65 7.94 5.27
N LEU A 62 13.69 7.09 5.34
CA LEU A 62 14.56 6.96 6.50
C LEU A 62 15.95 7.55 6.30
N LEU A 63 16.49 7.55 5.08
CA LEU A 63 17.83 8.08 4.85
C LEU A 63 17.87 9.61 4.99
N ASP A 64 18.84 10.08 5.78
CA ASP A 64 19.08 11.50 5.99
C ASP A 64 20.15 12.01 5.02
N ASN A 65 19.70 12.35 3.80
CA ASN A 65 20.52 13.01 2.80
C ASN A 65 19.67 13.99 1.97
N PRO A 66 20.29 15.00 1.32
CA PRO A 66 19.56 16.04 0.59
C PRO A 66 18.62 15.52 -0.50
N LYS A 67 19.01 14.46 -1.21
CA LYS A 67 18.20 13.86 -2.28
C LYS A 67 16.91 13.25 -1.71
N MET A 68 17.02 12.46 -0.64
CA MET A 68 15.84 11.86 -0.01
C MET A 68 14.96 12.90 0.67
N ALA A 69 15.54 13.93 1.28
CA ALA A 69 14.78 15.06 1.83
C ALA A 69 13.97 15.78 0.74
N SER A 70 14.57 16.05 -0.41
CA SER A 70 13.87 16.66 -1.56
C SER A 70 12.72 15.77 -2.07
N ILE A 71 12.94 14.46 -2.17
CA ILE A 71 11.89 13.49 -2.58
C ILE A 71 10.73 13.50 -1.57
N ARG A 72 11.00 13.48 -0.26
CA ARG A 72 9.96 13.54 0.78
C ARG A 72 9.14 14.83 0.70
N THR A 73 9.81 15.96 0.49
CA THR A 73 9.12 17.26 0.30
C THR A 73 8.22 17.23 -0.92
N ALA A 74 8.71 16.75 -2.04
CA ALA A 74 7.92 16.62 -3.27
C ALA A 74 6.76 15.64 -3.10
N TYR A 75 6.98 14.53 -2.35
CA TYR A 75 5.93 13.55 -2.08
C TYR A 75 4.80 14.13 -1.23
N VAL A 76 5.09 14.86 -0.16
CA VAL A 76 4.06 15.51 0.67
C VAL A 76 3.27 16.52 -0.16
N ALA A 77 3.93 17.30 -1.01
CA ALA A 77 3.26 18.23 -1.91
C ALA A 77 2.33 17.50 -2.91
N HIS A 78 2.80 16.39 -3.47
CA HIS A 78 2.00 15.51 -4.33
C HIS A 78 0.75 14.98 -3.60
N LEU A 79 0.90 14.43 -2.40
CA LEU A 79 -0.22 13.92 -1.61
C LEU A 79 -1.25 15.03 -1.32
N ALA A 80 -0.78 16.22 -0.94
CA ALA A 80 -1.65 17.39 -0.71
C ALA A 80 -2.44 17.75 -1.97
N ARG A 81 -1.78 17.80 -3.12
CA ARG A 81 -2.41 18.11 -4.39
C ARG A 81 -3.43 17.05 -4.82
N MET A 82 -3.14 15.77 -4.59
CA MET A 82 -4.08 14.68 -4.87
C MET A 82 -5.36 14.77 -4.00
N LEU A 83 -5.22 15.16 -2.73
CA LEU A 83 -6.37 15.40 -1.85
C LEU A 83 -7.21 16.59 -2.34
N GLU A 84 -6.58 17.69 -2.73
CA GLU A 84 -7.28 18.85 -3.31
C GLU A 84 -8.05 18.49 -4.59
N LEU A 85 -7.44 17.72 -5.50
CA LEU A 85 -8.08 17.23 -6.72
C LEU A 85 -9.26 16.30 -6.44
N ALA A 86 -9.28 15.63 -5.29
CA ALA A 86 -10.40 14.84 -4.80
C ALA A 86 -11.49 15.67 -4.08
N GLY A 87 -11.33 17.00 -4.02
CA GLY A 87 -12.26 17.91 -3.33
C GLY A 87 -12.14 17.88 -1.80
N GLU A 88 -10.98 17.48 -1.28
CA GLU A 88 -10.73 17.39 0.16
C GLU A 88 -10.06 18.66 0.69
N ASP A 89 -10.57 19.17 1.81
CA ASP A 89 -10.00 20.32 2.51
C ASP A 89 -8.75 19.93 3.33
N ASN A 90 -7.94 20.96 3.68
CA ASN A 90 -6.76 20.80 4.53
C ASN A 90 -5.71 19.82 4.00
N GLY A 91 -5.55 19.71 2.69
CA GLY A 91 -4.68 18.75 2.01
C GLY A 91 -3.27 18.69 2.58
N ALA A 92 -2.64 19.81 2.88
CA ALA A 92 -1.26 19.87 3.40
C ALA A 92 -1.12 19.18 4.77
N ALA A 93 -2.01 19.45 5.73
CA ALA A 93 -1.97 18.84 7.05
C ALA A 93 -2.26 17.33 6.99
N ARG A 94 -3.23 16.93 6.17
CA ARG A 94 -3.60 15.53 5.94
C ARG A 94 -2.48 14.76 5.25
N ALA A 95 -1.83 15.33 4.24
CA ALA A 95 -0.67 14.76 3.57
C ALA A 95 0.51 14.55 4.54
N ALA A 96 0.80 15.51 5.42
CA ALA A 96 1.82 15.38 6.44
C ALA A 96 1.51 14.22 7.41
N ALA A 97 0.26 14.06 7.84
CA ALA A 97 -0.15 12.96 8.71
C ALA A 97 -0.02 11.58 8.03
N VAL A 98 -0.33 11.49 6.73
CA VAL A 98 -0.09 10.25 5.95
C VAL A 98 1.40 9.98 5.80
N MET A 99 2.23 10.99 5.54
CA MET A 99 3.69 10.85 5.47
C MET A 99 4.27 10.33 6.79
N ASP A 100 3.78 10.81 7.94
CA ASP A 100 4.19 10.32 9.27
C ASP A 100 3.80 8.86 9.49
N LEU A 101 2.58 8.47 9.11
CA LEU A 101 2.12 7.07 9.16
C LEU A 101 3.03 6.17 8.31
N GLU A 102 3.28 6.54 7.08
CA GLU A 102 4.11 5.77 6.16
C GLU A 102 5.58 5.70 6.62
N THR A 103 6.08 6.75 7.24
CA THR A 103 7.43 6.75 7.86
C THR A 103 7.50 5.76 9.02
N GLN A 104 6.45 5.65 9.85
CA GLN A 104 6.38 4.64 10.91
C GLN A 104 6.36 3.23 10.33
N ILE A 105 5.59 3.00 9.27
CA ILE A 105 5.55 1.73 8.55
C ILE A 105 6.93 1.40 7.96
N ALA A 106 7.60 2.35 7.31
CA ALA A 106 8.93 2.17 6.74
C ALA A 106 9.97 1.73 7.79
N LYS A 107 9.86 2.20 9.05
CA LYS A 107 10.76 1.81 10.14
C LYS A 107 10.68 0.33 10.50
N VAL A 108 9.53 -0.30 10.36
CA VAL A 108 9.33 -1.73 10.69
C VAL A 108 9.53 -2.65 9.49
N GLN A 109 9.63 -2.10 8.27
CA GLN A 109 9.93 -2.88 7.09
C GLN A 109 11.36 -3.42 7.11
N TRP A 110 11.55 -4.60 6.56
CA TRP A 110 12.86 -5.16 6.31
C TRP A 110 13.61 -4.35 5.26
N THR A 111 14.92 -4.35 5.33
CA THR A 111 15.78 -3.77 4.28
C THR A 111 15.54 -4.50 2.95
N ARG A 112 15.92 -3.87 1.85
CA ARG A 112 15.84 -4.49 0.52
C ARG A 112 16.66 -5.79 0.47
N GLU A 113 17.85 -5.78 1.09
CA GLU A 113 18.73 -6.94 1.18
C GLU A 113 18.07 -8.10 1.92
N ASP A 114 17.57 -7.86 3.14
CA ASP A 114 16.88 -8.89 3.92
C ASP A 114 15.59 -9.39 3.22
N ALA A 115 14.83 -8.50 2.61
CA ALA A 115 13.59 -8.85 1.92
C ALA A 115 13.83 -9.68 0.62
N SER A 116 15.05 -9.60 0.06
CA SER A 116 15.46 -10.37 -1.12
C SER A 116 16.00 -11.76 -0.78
N ASP A 117 16.23 -12.06 0.49
CA ASP A 117 16.70 -13.37 0.94
C ASP A 117 15.55 -14.38 0.90
N ALA A 118 15.61 -15.31 -0.08
CA ALA A 118 14.59 -16.32 -0.29
C ALA A 118 14.41 -17.29 0.89
N VAL A 119 15.47 -17.51 1.68
CA VAL A 119 15.42 -18.39 2.86
C VAL A 119 14.72 -17.68 4.02
N LYS A 120 15.11 -16.44 4.31
CA LYS A 120 14.46 -15.60 5.33
C LYS A 120 13.00 -15.32 4.97
N GLY A 121 12.70 -15.14 3.68
CA GLY A 121 11.36 -14.82 3.15
C GLY A 121 10.41 -16.01 3.09
N TYR A 122 10.86 -17.26 3.28
CA TYR A 122 10.00 -18.42 3.24
C TYR A 122 9.42 -18.76 4.62
N ASN A 123 8.35 -18.11 5.00
CA ASN A 123 7.67 -18.35 6.28
C ASN A 123 6.22 -18.78 6.02
N LYS A 124 5.96 -20.08 6.16
CA LYS A 124 4.63 -20.67 5.93
C LYS A 124 3.82 -20.71 7.21
N PHE A 125 2.57 -20.28 7.12
CA PHE A 125 1.61 -20.29 8.23
C PHE A 125 0.29 -20.89 7.78
N THR A 126 -0.34 -21.66 8.66
CA THR A 126 -1.75 -22.03 8.49
C THR A 126 -2.62 -20.80 8.66
N LEU A 127 -3.83 -20.83 8.10
CA LEU A 127 -4.78 -19.73 8.26
C LEU A 127 -5.00 -19.36 9.76
N ALA A 128 -5.13 -20.35 10.63
CA ALA A 128 -5.30 -20.10 12.07
C ALA A 128 -4.08 -19.39 12.69
N GLN A 129 -2.87 -19.77 12.29
CA GLN A 129 -1.64 -19.12 12.77
C GLN A 129 -1.52 -17.65 12.32
N THR A 130 -2.19 -17.24 11.23
CA THR A 130 -2.15 -15.84 10.78
C THR A 130 -2.81 -14.88 11.77
N ALA A 131 -3.59 -15.37 12.74
CA ALA A 131 -4.16 -14.55 13.81
C ALA A 131 -3.08 -13.77 14.61
N GLN A 132 -1.86 -14.29 14.71
CA GLN A 132 -0.75 -13.59 15.37
C GLN A 132 -0.35 -12.27 14.68
N PHE A 133 -0.70 -12.11 13.39
CA PHE A 133 -0.45 -10.90 12.61
C PHE A 133 -1.63 -9.93 12.63
N SER A 134 -2.70 -10.27 13.33
CA SER A 134 -3.88 -9.41 13.49
C SER A 134 -3.65 -8.30 14.51
N SER A 135 -4.51 -7.30 14.42
CA SER A 135 -4.73 -6.25 15.41
C SER A 135 -6.25 -5.99 15.51
N PRO A 136 -6.76 -5.22 16.48
CA PRO A 136 -8.16 -4.80 16.50
C PRO A 136 -8.67 -4.17 15.21
N THR A 137 -7.77 -3.51 14.46
CA THR A 137 -8.08 -2.87 13.16
C THR A 137 -7.98 -3.82 11.96
N LEU A 138 -7.15 -4.88 12.05
CA LEU A 138 -6.89 -5.82 10.96
C LEU A 138 -7.06 -7.27 11.42
N ASP A 139 -8.12 -7.93 10.97
CA ASP A 139 -8.34 -9.36 11.17
C ASP A 139 -7.74 -10.16 9.99
N MET A 140 -6.50 -10.63 10.14
CA MET A 140 -5.78 -11.30 9.07
C MET A 140 -6.47 -12.59 8.59
N PRO A 141 -6.92 -13.52 9.46
CA PRO A 141 -7.67 -14.70 9.01
C PRO A 141 -8.95 -14.36 8.24
N ALA A 142 -9.73 -13.39 8.73
CA ALA A 142 -10.96 -12.96 8.06
C ALA A 142 -10.68 -12.31 6.71
N MET A 143 -9.66 -11.45 6.62
CA MET A 143 -9.22 -10.84 5.36
C MET A 143 -8.82 -11.90 4.32
N LEU A 144 -8.03 -12.88 4.71
CA LEU A 144 -7.59 -13.96 3.83
C LEU A 144 -8.77 -14.80 3.33
N LYS A 145 -9.71 -15.14 4.21
CA LYS A 145 -10.96 -15.84 3.81
C LYS A 145 -11.84 -15.01 2.89
N ALA A 146 -11.87 -13.69 3.05
CA ALA A 146 -12.61 -12.79 2.18
C ALA A 146 -11.93 -12.59 0.80
N ILE A 147 -10.59 -12.74 0.72
CA ILE A 147 -9.87 -12.82 -0.56
C ILE A 147 -10.22 -14.13 -1.27
N SER A 148 -10.07 -15.26 -0.60
CA SER A 148 -10.50 -16.57 -1.12
C SER A 148 -10.82 -17.55 0.00
N PRO A 149 -12.00 -18.18 -0.01
CA PRO A 149 -12.36 -19.23 0.96
C PRO A 149 -11.49 -20.48 0.86
N LYS A 150 -10.74 -20.65 -0.24
CA LYS A 150 -9.83 -21.78 -0.47
C LYS A 150 -8.49 -21.63 0.25
N ILE A 151 -8.16 -20.45 0.76
CA ILE A 151 -6.90 -20.24 1.49
C ILE A 151 -6.93 -21.03 2.81
N THR A 152 -5.99 -21.97 2.95
CA THR A 152 -5.74 -22.76 4.17
C THR A 152 -4.37 -22.51 4.76
N GLU A 153 -3.41 -22.12 3.90
CA GLU A 153 -2.03 -21.78 4.25
C GLU A 153 -1.61 -20.55 3.42
N VAL A 154 -0.66 -19.79 3.94
CA VAL A 154 -0.04 -18.64 3.28
C VAL A 154 1.47 -18.62 3.51
N LEU A 155 2.19 -17.96 2.63
CA LEU A 155 3.55 -17.49 2.88
C LEU A 155 3.51 -16.04 3.34
N ILE A 156 4.31 -15.68 4.35
CA ILE A 156 4.52 -14.31 4.76
C ILE A 156 6.02 -14.00 4.63
N GLY A 157 6.37 -13.17 3.66
CA GLY A 157 7.77 -12.88 3.34
C GLY A 157 8.51 -12.19 4.49
N GLN A 158 7.88 -11.21 5.12
CA GLN A 158 8.46 -10.41 6.19
C GLN A 158 7.54 -10.38 7.42
N PRO A 159 7.52 -11.45 8.24
CA PRO A 159 6.54 -11.61 9.33
C PRO A 159 6.55 -10.45 10.34
N SER A 160 7.75 -9.99 10.76
CA SER A 160 7.86 -8.89 11.73
C SER A 160 7.37 -7.55 11.15
N ALA A 161 7.61 -7.31 9.87
CA ALA A 161 7.13 -6.10 9.19
C ALA A 161 5.59 -6.12 9.06
N VAL A 162 5.01 -7.25 8.70
CA VAL A 162 3.55 -7.43 8.62
C VAL A 162 2.90 -7.18 9.98
N LYS A 163 3.44 -7.79 11.05
CA LYS A 163 2.93 -7.56 12.41
C LYS A 163 3.10 -6.11 12.85
N GLY A 164 4.29 -5.54 12.65
CA GLY A 164 4.57 -4.14 13.01
C GLY A 164 3.65 -3.16 12.29
N THR A 165 3.38 -3.38 11.00
CA THR A 165 2.43 -2.58 10.22
C THR A 165 1.02 -2.69 10.80
N ALA A 166 0.53 -3.88 11.12
CA ALA A 166 -0.79 -4.06 11.73
C ALA A 166 -0.93 -3.29 13.06
N ASP A 167 0.12 -3.31 13.90
CA ASP A 167 0.14 -2.60 15.18
C ASP A 167 0.20 -1.06 15.02
N ILE A 168 0.89 -0.58 13.98
CA ILE A 168 0.94 0.87 13.65
C ILE A 168 -0.44 1.34 13.19
N LEU A 169 -1.08 0.61 12.28
CA LEU A 169 -2.41 0.96 11.78
C LEU A 169 -3.47 0.94 12.90
N ASP A 170 -3.33 0.04 13.87
CA ASP A 170 -4.23 0.01 15.02
C ASP A 170 -4.12 1.27 15.89
N LYS A 171 -2.93 1.85 16.00
CA LYS A 171 -2.69 3.08 16.76
C LYS A 171 -3.02 4.35 15.98
N ALA A 172 -2.99 4.29 14.65
CA ALA A 172 -3.20 5.45 13.80
C ALA A 172 -4.63 6.02 13.94
N PRO A 173 -4.84 7.33 13.86
CA PRO A 173 -6.19 7.92 13.81
C PRO A 173 -6.97 7.41 12.59
N LEU A 174 -8.27 7.18 12.75
CA LEU A 174 -9.13 6.70 11.65
C LEU A 174 -9.09 7.63 10.43
N GLY A 175 -9.06 8.94 10.65
CA GLY A 175 -8.95 9.93 9.56
C GLY A 175 -7.71 9.71 8.70
N VAL A 176 -6.56 9.41 9.32
CA VAL A 176 -5.29 9.16 8.60
C VAL A 176 -5.36 7.87 7.79
N LEU A 177 -6.00 6.82 8.32
CA LEU A 177 -6.23 5.56 7.58
C LEU A 177 -7.13 5.79 6.36
N LYS A 178 -8.18 6.60 6.50
CA LYS A 178 -9.06 6.99 5.38
C LYS A 178 -8.29 7.78 4.33
N ASP A 179 -7.49 8.76 4.74
CA ASP A 179 -6.69 9.59 3.84
C ASP A 179 -5.66 8.75 3.07
N GLN A 180 -4.97 7.84 3.75
CA GLN A 180 -4.04 6.92 3.09
C GLN A 180 -4.78 6.06 2.06
N MET A 181 -5.93 5.47 2.40
CA MET A 181 -6.71 4.64 1.48
C MET A 181 -7.24 5.44 0.30
N LEU A 182 -7.69 6.68 0.53
CA LEU A 182 -8.12 7.61 -0.51
C LEU A 182 -6.97 7.90 -1.49
N LEU A 183 -5.80 8.28 -0.98
CA LEU A 183 -4.61 8.58 -1.77
C LEU A 183 -4.12 7.37 -2.56
N ARG A 184 -4.14 6.16 -1.96
CA ARG A 184 -3.82 4.91 -2.65
C ARG A 184 -4.80 4.62 -3.78
N SER A 185 -6.08 4.90 -3.57
CA SER A 185 -7.11 4.73 -4.59
C SER A 185 -6.91 5.69 -5.75
N LEU A 186 -6.66 6.96 -5.48
CA LEU A 186 -6.38 7.97 -6.49
C LEU A 186 -5.13 7.63 -7.31
N GLY A 187 -4.03 7.26 -6.66
CA GLY A 187 -2.79 6.89 -7.33
C GLY A 187 -2.92 5.59 -8.14
N GLY A 188 -3.50 4.55 -7.56
CA GLY A 188 -3.69 3.25 -8.23
C GLY A 188 -4.62 3.32 -9.43
N LEU A 189 -5.62 4.18 -9.39
CA LEU A 189 -6.61 4.36 -10.44
C LEU A 189 -6.36 5.60 -11.31
N ALA A 190 -5.23 6.31 -11.14
CA ALA A 190 -4.97 7.59 -11.76
C ALA A 190 -5.16 7.59 -13.28
N ASN A 191 -4.79 6.50 -13.96
CA ASN A 191 -4.94 6.37 -15.41
C ASN A 191 -6.39 6.30 -15.90
N TYR A 192 -7.34 6.02 -15.01
CA TYR A 192 -8.79 5.93 -15.29
C TYR A 192 -9.56 7.15 -14.80
N LEU A 193 -8.87 8.07 -14.12
CA LEU A 193 -9.42 9.30 -13.57
C LEU A 193 -9.21 10.48 -14.53
N PRO A 194 -9.81 11.67 -14.27
CA PRO A 194 -9.57 12.87 -15.07
C PRO A 194 -8.09 13.18 -15.26
N ASP A 195 -7.75 13.80 -16.37
CA ASP A 195 -6.35 14.11 -16.73
C ASP A 195 -5.63 14.91 -15.64
N SER A 196 -6.31 15.79 -14.90
CA SER A 196 -5.72 16.52 -13.79
C SER A 196 -5.12 15.61 -12.71
N VAL A 197 -5.79 14.49 -12.39
CA VAL A 197 -5.31 13.48 -11.41
C VAL A 197 -4.19 12.65 -12.03
N ALA A 198 -4.37 12.21 -13.27
CA ALA A 198 -3.38 11.40 -13.98
C ALA A 198 -2.08 12.15 -14.23
N ASP A 199 -2.16 13.45 -14.57
CA ASP A 199 -1.00 14.31 -14.81
C ASP A 199 -0.24 14.59 -13.51
N GLU A 200 -0.94 14.88 -12.42
CA GLU A 200 -0.32 15.05 -11.11
C GLU A 200 0.40 13.77 -10.65
N ASN A 201 -0.26 12.62 -10.80
CA ASN A 201 0.34 11.34 -10.45
C ASN A 201 1.59 11.04 -11.30
N PHE A 202 1.57 11.37 -12.59
CA PHE A 202 2.71 11.23 -13.47
C PHE A 202 3.82 12.24 -13.14
N ALA A 203 3.50 13.50 -12.84
CA ALA A 203 4.48 14.51 -12.46
C ALA A 203 5.33 14.07 -11.27
N PHE A 204 4.73 13.39 -10.31
CA PHE A 204 5.49 12.85 -9.18
C PHE A 204 6.18 11.51 -9.52
N TYR A 205 5.43 10.45 -9.81
CA TYR A 205 6.01 9.10 -9.98
C TYR A 205 6.80 8.94 -11.27
N GLY A 206 6.35 9.55 -12.38
CA GLY A 206 7.02 9.49 -13.67
C GLY A 206 8.20 10.48 -13.74
N THR A 207 7.94 11.76 -13.55
CA THR A 207 8.97 12.79 -13.76
C THR A 207 9.90 12.92 -12.56
N THR A 208 9.36 13.14 -11.36
CA THR A 208 10.21 13.42 -10.18
C THR A 208 10.99 12.18 -9.72
N LEU A 209 10.38 11.00 -9.67
CA LEU A 209 11.05 9.80 -9.20
C LEU A 209 11.83 9.05 -10.27
N GLN A 210 11.30 8.95 -11.49
CA GLN A 210 11.88 8.13 -12.56
C GLN A 210 12.61 8.93 -13.63
N GLY A 211 12.46 10.27 -13.65
CA GLY A 211 13.09 11.12 -14.65
C GLY A 211 12.44 11.02 -16.04
N THR A 212 11.23 10.45 -16.14
CA THR A 212 10.50 10.33 -17.42
C THR A 212 9.95 11.71 -17.81
N PRO A 213 10.34 12.28 -18.96
CA PRO A 213 10.03 13.66 -19.28
C PRO A 213 8.57 13.88 -19.70
N GLN A 214 7.91 12.84 -20.24
CA GLN A 214 6.59 12.97 -20.83
C GLN A 214 5.77 11.69 -20.61
N ARG A 215 4.50 11.87 -20.25
CA ARG A 215 3.51 10.79 -20.18
C ARG A 215 3.22 10.25 -21.58
N GLU A 216 3.10 8.94 -21.72
CA GLU A 216 2.68 8.33 -22.98
C GLU A 216 1.30 8.82 -23.41
N GLU A 217 1.09 8.88 -24.73
CA GLU A 217 -0.20 9.21 -25.32
C GLU A 217 -1.30 8.25 -24.85
N ARG A 218 -2.52 8.77 -24.67
CA ARG A 218 -3.65 8.03 -24.09
C ARG A 218 -3.93 6.70 -24.84
N TRP A 219 -3.85 6.70 -26.15
CA TRP A 219 -4.10 5.50 -26.93
C TRP A 219 -3.03 4.40 -26.71
N LYS A 220 -1.75 4.78 -26.57
CA LYS A 220 -0.67 3.83 -26.24
C LYS A 220 -0.90 3.17 -24.88
N ARG A 221 -1.27 4.00 -23.89
CA ARG A 221 -1.62 3.51 -22.55
C ARG A 221 -2.82 2.55 -22.59
N ALA A 222 -3.85 2.88 -23.40
CA ALA A 222 -5.02 2.01 -23.56
C ALA A 222 -4.67 0.64 -24.15
N VAL A 223 -3.76 0.59 -25.13
CA VAL A 223 -3.26 -0.67 -25.71
C VAL A 223 -2.46 -1.50 -24.69
N GLY A 224 -1.73 -0.85 -23.79
CA GLY A 224 -0.97 -1.55 -22.73
C GLY A 224 -1.85 -2.20 -21.64
N PHE A 225 -3.16 -1.90 -21.60
CA PHE A 225 -4.14 -2.50 -20.69
C PHE A 225 -4.96 -3.65 -21.30
N THR A 226 -4.79 -3.92 -22.59
CA THR A 226 -5.42 -5.05 -23.32
C THR A 226 -4.45 -6.21 -23.47
#